data_0f3b988bb41c016b2c7cfc1b5fc1fae5
#
_entry.id   0f3b988bb41c016b2c7cfc1b5fc1fae5
#
_cell.length_a   1.000
_cell.length_b   1.000
_cell.length_c   1.000
_cell.angle_alpha   90.00
_cell.angle_beta   90.00
_cell.angle_gamma   90.00
#
_symmetry.space_group_name_H-M   'P 1'
#
loop_
_entity.id
_entity.type
_entity.pdbx_description
1 polymer ?
#
loop_
_entity_poly.entity_id
_entity_poly.type
_entity_poly.pdbx_seq_one_letter_code
_entity_poly.pdbx_strand_id
1 'polypeptide(L)'
;GVLPAQKAFLEAARRACDAHQALLIFDEVQTGMGRTGKLFAYEHYGVAPDILTSAKALGCGFPIGAMLCTDKTATSFGPGTHGSTFGGNPLACAVGNAAFDIINRTDTLAHAAAQGAKLQAALHALGEERGVFKNVRGMGMLIGCVLADEYAGRAGELMQAALKHGLMILVAGPEVVRLAPGVLLSDEDLNERIERLGAAAAAWQQRAD
;
A
#
# COMPACT_ATOMS: atom_id res chain seq x y z
N GLY A 1 11.57 -1.85 -2.58
CA GLY A 1 10.39 -1.47 -1.78
C GLY A 1 9.35 -2.56 -1.72
N VAL A 2 8.21 -2.25 -1.08
CA VAL A 2 7.10 -3.19 -0.84
C VAL A 2 7.59 -4.47 -0.15
N LEU A 3 8.04 -4.33 1.08
CA LEU A 3 8.52 -5.45 1.91
C LEU A 3 7.57 -5.60 3.10
N PRO A 4 6.68 -6.60 3.12
CA PRO A 4 5.90 -6.92 4.30
C PRO A 4 6.83 -7.24 5.48
N ALA A 5 6.57 -6.64 6.64
CA ALA A 5 7.34 -6.93 7.84
C ALA A 5 7.06 -8.35 8.32
N GLN A 6 8.04 -8.97 8.96
CA GLN A 6 7.81 -10.23 9.64
C GLN A 6 7.16 -9.97 11.01
N LYS A 7 6.20 -10.81 11.39
CA LYS A 7 5.51 -10.68 12.68
C LYS A 7 6.50 -10.65 13.86
N ALA A 8 7.49 -11.54 13.86
CA ALA A 8 8.51 -11.60 14.89
C ALA A 8 9.30 -10.28 15.07
N PHE A 9 9.53 -9.54 13.96
CA PHE A 9 10.18 -8.23 14.01
C PHE A 9 9.28 -7.21 14.73
N LEU A 10 7.98 -7.15 14.39
CA LEU A 10 7.05 -6.20 15.03
C LEU A 10 6.84 -6.54 16.51
N GLU A 11 6.75 -7.82 16.85
CA GLU A 11 6.67 -8.26 18.26
C GLU A 11 7.95 -7.90 19.04
N ALA A 12 9.12 -8.04 18.42
CA ALA A 12 10.38 -7.65 19.05
C ALA A 12 10.45 -6.13 19.25
N ALA A 13 10.01 -5.35 18.25
CA ALA A 13 9.94 -3.89 18.36
C ALA A 13 9.00 -3.47 19.51
N ARG A 14 7.82 -4.11 19.63
CA ARG A 14 6.88 -3.82 20.73
C ARG A 14 7.52 -4.13 22.09
N ARG A 15 8.12 -5.31 22.25
CA ARG A 15 8.82 -5.67 23.50
C ARG A 15 9.96 -4.70 23.85
N ALA A 16 10.73 -4.29 22.85
CA ALA A 16 11.81 -3.32 23.06
C ALA A 16 11.28 -1.95 23.50
N CYS A 17 10.23 -1.46 22.84
CA CYS A 17 9.57 -0.20 23.22
C CYS A 17 9.03 -0.29 24.66
N ASP A 18 8.38 -1.37 25.04
CA ASP A 18 7.85 -1.56 26.40
C ASP A 18 8.97 -1.58 27.45
N ALA A 19 10.05 -2.31 27.18
CA ALA A 19 11.20 -2.42 28.09
C ALA A 19 11.91 -1.09 28.32
N HIS A 20 11.94 -0.23 27.31
CA HIS A 20 12.63 1.06 27.37
C HIS A 20 11.69 2.27 27.54
N GLN A 21 10.40 2.03 27.80
CA GLN A 21 9.37 3.08 27.91
C GLN A 21 9.34 4.01 26.69
N ALA A 22 9.66 3.47 25.50
CA ALA A 22 9.60 4.16 24.23
C ALA A 22 8.23 3.96 23.56
N LEU A 23 7.82 4.91 22.71
CA LEU A 23 6.59 4.79 21.92
C LEU A 23 6.86 4.02 20.64
N LEU A 24 5.98 3.06 20.32
CA LEU A 24 5.95 2.40 19.02
C LEU A 24 5.03 3.18 18.08
N ILE A 25 5.58 3.68 16.99
CA ILE A 25 4.86 4.47 16.00
C ILE A 25 4.78 3.69 14.69
N PHE A 26 3.56 3.50 14.17
CA PHE A 26 3.35 2.94 12.83
C PHE A 26 2.87 4.01 11.86
N ASP A 27 3.66 4.20 10.78
CA ASP A 27 3.25 5.03 9.66
C ASP A 27 2.38 4.20 8.69
N GLU A 28 1.08 4.36 8.84
CA GLU A 28 0.07 3.69 8.01
C GLU A 28 -0.47 4.61 6.90
N VAL A 29 0.28 5.67 6.57
CA VAL A 29 -0.10 6.62 5.51
C VAL A 29 -0.29 5.94 4.15
N GLN A 30 0.43 4.86 3.88
CA GLN A 30 0.31 4.09 2.64
C GLN A 30 -0.38 2.74 2.83
N THR A 31 -0.24 2.11 3.97
CA THR A 31 -0.71 0.75 4.25
C THR A 31 -2.10 0.70 4.85
N GLY A 32 -2.55 1.79 5.44
CA GLY A 32 -3.87 1.91 6.05
C GLY A 32 -5.00 2.11 5.04
N MET A 33 -6.18 2.33 5.57
CA MET A 33 -7.42 2.59 4.82
C MET A 33 -7.74 1.49 3.80
N GLY A 34 -7.76 0.25 4.26
CA GLY A 34 -8.19 -0.91 3.45
C GLY A 34 -7.14 -1.45 2.49
N ARG A 35 -6.00 -0.77 2.31
CA ARG A 35 -4.97 -1.07 1.30
C ARG A 35 -4.47 -2.52 1.36
N THR A 36 -4.34 -3.09 2.56
CA THR A 36 -3.84 -4.45 2.77
C THR A 36 -4.95 -5.49 2.97
N GLY A 37 -6.23 -5.11 2.82
CA GLY A 37 -7.38 -5.97 3.09
C GLY A 37 -7.85 -5.95 4.56
N LYS A 38 -7.20 -5.16 5.41
CA LYS A 38 -7.63 -4.75 6.74
C LYS A 38 -7.70 -3.23 6.79
N LEU A 39 -8.41 -2.65 7.76
CA LEU A 39 -8.49 -1.20 7.87
C LEU A 39 -7.09 -0.59 8.02
N PHE A 40 -6.27 -1.19 8.90
CA PHE A 40 -4.86 -0.86 9.06
C PHE A 40 -4.00 -2.13 9.00
N ALA A 41 -2.79 -2.02 8.46
CA ALA A 41 -1.91 -3.16 8.25
C ALA A 41 -1.47 -3.85 9.56
N TYR A 42 -1.35 -3.11 10.67
CA TYR A 42 -0.96 -3.69 11.96
C TYR A 42 -1.93 -4.79 12.43
N GLU A 43 -3.18 -4.76 11.99
CA GLU A 43 -4.19 -5.76 12.36
C GLU A 43 -3.83 -7.18 11.86
N HIS A 44 -3.04 -7.31 10.79
CA HIS A 44 -2.55 -8.61 10.31
C HIS A 44 -1.59 -9.27 11.31
N TYR A 45 -0.93 -8.46 12.12
CA TYR A 45 0.12 -8.92 13.02
C TYR A 45 -0.34 -9.04 14.47
N GLY A 46 -1.42 -8.36 14.84
CA GLY A 46 -1.91 -8.29 16.21
C GLY A 46 -0.98 -7.51 17.15
N VAL A 47 -0.16 -6.61 16.60
CA VAL A 47 0.76 -5.74 17.35
C VAL A 47 0.27 -4.30 17.21
N ALA A 48 -0.36 -3.78 18.26
CA ALA A 48 -0.87 -2.41 18.26
C ALA A 48 0.25 -1.39 18.54
N PRO A 49 0.30 -0.27 17.79
CA PRO A 49 1.22 0.83 18.09
C PRO A 49 0.67 1.74 19.19
N ASP A 50 1.53 2.58 19.77
CA ASP A 50 1.12 3.69 20.65
C ASP A 50 0.62 4.90 19.85
N ILE A 51 1.19 5.08 18.64
CA ILE A 51 0.80 6.13 17.67
C ILE A 51 0.70 5.52 16.29
N LEU A 52 -0.32 5.93 15.55
CA LEU A 52 -0.56 5.55 14.16
C LEU A 52 -0.80 6.80 13.32
N THR A 53 -0.15 6.92 12.16
CA THR A 53 -0.41 8.00 11.21
C THR A 53 -1.19 7.49 10.01
N SER A 54 -2.13 8.29 9.51
CA SER A 54 -2.96 7.99 8.34
C SER A 54 -3.11 9.24 7.46
N ALA A 55 -3.15 9.03 6.15
CA ALA A 55 -3.38 10.08 5.15
C ALA A 55 -3.80 9.43 3.82
N LYS A 56 -3.48 10.03 2.68
CA LYS A 56 -3.73 9.51 1.32
C LYS A 56 -5.16 8.99 1.13
N ALA A 57 -5.37 7.66 1.26
CA ALA A 57 -6.67 7.04 1.11
C ALA A 57 -7.69 7.48 2.17
N LEU A 58 -7.25 8.07 3.29
CA LEU A 58 -8.14 8.69 4.27
C LEU A 58 -8.99 9.80 3.63
N GLY A 59 -8.43 10.55 2.68
CA GLY A 59 -9.14 11.59 1.95
C GLY A 59 -9.55 11.22 0.53
N CYS A 60 -9.24 10.01 0.04
CA CYS A 60 -9.52 9.57 -1.33
C CYS A 60 -9.16 10.60 -2.41
N GLY A 61 -8.05 11.33 -2.22
CA GLY A 61 -7.57 12.40 -3.11
C GLY A 61 -7.71 13.81 -2.53
N PHE A 62 -8.55 14.02 -1.52
CA PHE A 62 -8.59 15.28 -0.79
C PHE A 62 -7.46 15.36 0.25
N PRO A 63 -6.78 16.51 0.42
CA PRO A 63 -5.66 16.63 1.36
C PRO A 63 -6.14 16.57 2.82
N ILE A 64 -5.84 15.47 3.48
CA ILE A 64 -6.08 15.26 4.92
C ILE A 64 -5.05 14.27 5.46
N GLY A 65 -4.63 14.46 6.70
CA GLY A 65 -3.87 13.51 7.49
C GLY A 65 -4.41 13.46 8.91
N ALA A 66 -4.20 12.33 9.56
CA ALA A 66 -4.58 12.10 10.95
C ALA A 66 -3.46 11.38 11.69
N MET A 67 -3.33 11.70 12.97
CA MET A 67 -2.55 10.96 13.94
C MET A 67 -3.52 10.42 15.00
N LEU A 68 -3.46 9.13 15.22
CA LEU A 68 -4.20 8.44 16.27
C LEU A 68 -3.22 7.99 17.34
N CYS A 69 -3.60 8.05 18.60
CA CYS A 69 -2.75 7.57 19.68
C CYS A 69 -3.59 6.90 20.79
N THR A 70 -2.91 6.15 21.64
CA THR A 70 -3.53 5.58 22.84
C THR A 70 -3.89 6.68 23.84
N ASP A 71 -4.86 6.41 24.72
CA ASP A 71 -5.24 7.34 25.78
C ASP A 71 -4.05 7.76 26.65
N LYS A 72 -3.16 6.81 26.96
CA LYS A 72 -1.91 7.09 27.67
C LYS A 72 -1.06 8.16 26.99
N THR A 73 -0.90 8.04 25.69
CA THR A 73 -0.12 9.01 24.90
C THR A 73 -0.87 10.34 24.76
N ALA A 74 -2.20 10.29 24.64
CA ALA A 74 -3.05 11.48 24.51
C ALA A 74 -2.93 12.45 25.70
N THR A 75 -2.60 11.97 26.90
CA THR A 75 -2.39 12.84 28.08
C THR A 75 -1.25 13.85 27.91
N SER A 76 -0.34 13.61 26.97
CA SER A 76 0.77 14.52 26.66
C SER A 76 0.38 15.66 25.73
N PHE A 77 -0.82 15.60 25.13
CA PHE A 77 -1.33 16.63 24.23
C PHE A 77 -2.26 17.58 24.96
N GLY A 78 -2.07 18.88 24.74
CA GLY A 78 -2.91 19.90 25.32
C GLY A 78 -2.90 21.18 24.48
N PRO A 79 -3.61 22.22 24.91
CA PRO A 79 -3.61 23.49 24.21
C PRO A 79 -2.19 24.02 23.97
N GLY A 80 -1.88 24.36 22.69
CA GLY A 80 -0.58 24.92 22.29
C GLY A 80 0.56 23.91 22.07
N THR A 81 0.34 22.60 22.26
CA THR A 81 1.38 21.59 22.03
C THR A 81 1.55 21.21 20.56
N HIS A 82 0.54 21.40 19.75
CA HIS A 82 0.56 21.15 18.31
C HIS A 82 -0.49 22.02 17.62
N GLY A 83 -0.37 22.18 16.30
CA GLY A 83 -1.33 22.95 15.52
C GLY A 83 -1.12 22.79 14.02
N SER A 84 -2.15 23.14 13.28
CA SER A 84 -2.13 23.21 11.82
C SER A 84 -3.14 24.26 11.36
N THR A 85 -2.74 25.13 10.42
CA THR A 85 -3.63 26.17 9.90
C THR A 85 -4.88 25.61 9.27
N PHE A 86 -4.77 24.52 8.51
CA PHE A 86 -5.88 23.89 7.79
C PHE A 86 -6.34 22.56 8.39
N GLY A 87 -5.69 22.08 9.45
CA GLY A 87 -6.03 20.82 10.10
C GLY A 87 -7.42 20.87 10.72
N GLY A 88 -8.20 19.80 10.55
CA GLY A 88 -9.54 19.71 11.09
C GLY A 88 -10.57 20.59 10.39
N ASN A 89 -10.29 21.12 9.18
CA ASN A 89 -11.30 21.90 8.48
C ASN A 89 -12.53 21.04 8.12
N PRO A 90 -13.75 21.61 8.17
CA PRO A 90 -14.99 20.84 8.03
C PRO A 90 -15.09 20.06 6.72
N LEU A 91 -14.61 20.63 5.62
CA LEU A 91 -14.67 19.97 4.31
C LEU A 91 -13.79 18.71 4.28
N ALA A 92 -12.52 18.82 4.70
CA ALA A 92 -11.62 17.70 4.76
C ALA A 92 -12.13 16.59 5.69
N CYS A 93 -12.68 16.96 6.86
CA CYS A 93 -13.27 16.01 7.80
C CYS A 93 -14.51 15.30 7.21
N ALA A 94 -15.39 16.04 6.51
CA ALA A 94 -16.54 15.44 5.84
C ALA A 94 -16.13 14.43 4.76
N VAL A 95 -15.14 14.77 3.94
CA VAL A 95 -14.58 13.85 2.92
C VAL A 95 -13.94 12.64 3.58
N GLY A 96 -13.12 12.85 4.64
CA GLY A 96 -12.49 11.75 5.38
C GLY A 96 -13.51 10.79 6.01
N ASN A 97 -14.57 11.31 6.60
CA ASN A 97 -15.64 10.48 7.16
C ASN A 97 -16.35 9.67 6.07
N ALA A 98 -16.71 10.28 4.94
CA ALA A 98 -17.34 9.57 3.83
C ALA A 98 -16.43 8.48 3.26
N ALA A 99 -15.13 8.75 3.11
CA ALA A 99 -14.15 7.74 2.68
C ALA A 99 -14.03 6.60 3.69
N PHE A 100 -13.97 6.92 4.98
CA PHE A 100 -13.89 5.95 6.07
C PHE A 100 -15.12 5.03 6.10
N ASP A 101 -16.32 5.60 5.99
CA ASP A 101 -17.58 4.85 6.02
C ASP A 101 -17.68 3.82 4.87
N ILE A 102 -17.12 4.15 3.70
CA ILE A 102 -17.06 3.22 2.55
C ILE A 102 -16.00 2.16 2.77
N ILE A 103 -14.79 2.56 3.17
CA ILE A 103 -13.63 1.67 3.24
C ILE A 103 -13.74 0.71 4.43
N ASN A 104 -14.25 1.18 5.57
CA ASN A 104 -14.34 0.36 6.80
C ASN A 104 -15.49 -0.65 6.80
N ARG A 105 -16.18 -0.82 5.69
CA ARG A 105 -17.20 -1.87 5.54
C ARG A 105 -16.54 -3.23 5.42
N THR A 106 -17.13 -4.22 6.08
CA THR A 106 -16.61 -5.61 6.04
C THR A 106 -16.54 -6.16 4.62
N ASP A 107 -17.55 -5.86 3.78
CA ASP A 107 -17.60 -6.28 2.39
C ASP A 107 -16.50 -5.58 1.53
N THR A 108 -16.24 -4.30 1.76
CA THR A 108 -15.15 -3.56 1.09
C THR A 108 -13.77 -4.13 1.45
N LEU A 109 -13.51 -4.37 2.72
CA LEU A 109 -12.23 -4.94 3.17
C LEU A 109 -12.03 -6.37 2.67
N ALA A 110 -13.08 -7.20 2.71
CA ALA A 110 -13.05 -8.55 2.15
C ALA A 110 -12.82 -8.55 0.64
N HIS A 111 -13.48 -7.63 -0.09
CA HIS A 111 -13.26 -7.44 -1.52
C HIS A 111 -11.80 -7.05 -1.81
N ALA A 112 -11.24 -6.06 -1.11
CA ALA A 112 -9.85 -5.64 -1.28
C ALA A 112 -8.86 -6.79 -1.03
N ALA A 113 -9.10 -7.62 -0.02
CA ALA A 113 -8.29 -8.80 0.26
C ALA A 113 -8.37 -9.84 -0.88
N ALA A 114 -9.59 -10.15 -1.36
CA ALA A 114 -9.81 -11.10 -2.44
C ALA A 114 -9.19 -10.63 -3.76
N GLN A 115 -9.41 -9.36 -4.13
CA GLN A 115 -8.82 -8.77 -5.34
C GLN A 115 -7.29 -8.70 -5.25
N GLY A 116 -6.74 -8.41 -4.07
CA GLY A 116 -5.30 -8.44 -3.85
C GLY A 116 -4.70 -9.83 -4.09
N ALA A 117 -5.38 -10.89 -3.63
CA ALA A 117 -4.94 -12.27 -3.87
C ALA A 117 -5.00 -12.65 -5.35
N LYS A 118 -6.10 -12.28 -6.06
CA LYS A 118 -6.22 -12.50 -7.51
C LYS A 118 -5.12 -11.76 -8.28
N LEU A 119 -4.88 -10.51 -7.95
CA LEU A 119 -3.85 -9.69 -8.60
C LEU A 119 -2.45 -10.26 -8.38
N GLN A 120 -2.14 -10.73 -7.16
CA GLN A 120 -0.85 -11.38 -6.89
C GLN A 120 -0.68 -12.66 -7.70
N ALA A 121 -1.71 -13.51 -7.75
CA ALA A 121 -1.67 -14.75 -8.54
C ALA A 121 -1.46 -14.46 -10.04
N ALA A 122 -2.16 -13.48 -10.60
CA ALA A 122 -2.02 -13.10 -12.00
C ALA A 122 -0.61 -12.52 -12.30
N LEU A 123 -0.04 -11.75 -11.37
CA LEU A 123 1.32 -11.22 -11.52
C LEU A 123 2.39 -12.31 -11.39
N HIS A 124 2.19 -13.31 -10.55
CA HIS A 124 3.05 -14.49 -10.50
C HIS A 124 3.02 -15.25 -11.83
N ALA A 125 1.81 -15.55 -12.35
CA ALA A 125 1.65 -16.24 -13.64
C ALA A 125 2.30 -15.45 -14.79
N LEU A 126 2.13 -14.12 -14.83
CA LEU A 126 2.79 -13.26 -15.81
C LEU A 126 4.33 -13.31 -15.66
N GLY A 127 4.82 -13.30 -14.44
CA GLY A 127 6.26 -13.41 -14.15
C GLY A 127 6.85 -14.73 -14.64
N GLU A 128 6.15 -15.84 -14.42
CA GLU A 128 6.55 -17.17 -14.91
C GLU A 128 6.48 -17.27 -16.43
N GLU A 129 5.39 -16.80 -17.05
CA GLU A 129 5.21 -16.83 -18.49
C GLU A 129 6.26 -16.03 -19.25
N ARG A 130 6.61 -14.83 -18.75
CA ARG A 130 7.47 -13.89 -19.43
C ARG A 130 8.91 -13.86 -18.93
N GLY A 131 9.21 -14.48 -17.81
CA GLY A 131 10.51 -14.37 -17.17
C GLY A 131 10.84 -12.97 -16.64
N VAL A 132 9.85 -12.08 -16.52
CA VAL A 132 10.08 -10.66 -16.22
C VAL A 132 10.21 -10.38 -14.73
N PHE A 133 9.57 -11.18 -13.88
CA PHE A 133 9.59 -11.04 -12.42
C PHE A 133 10.16 -12.28 -11.75
N LYS A 134 11.19 -12.12 -10.93
CA LYS A 134 11.72 -13.21 -10.09
C LYS A 134 10.97 -13.36 -8.77
N ASN A 135 10.20 -12.36 -8.37
CA ASN A 135 9.41 -12.41 -7.14
C ASN A 135 8.26 -11.40 -7.20
N VAL A 136 7.11 -11.79 -6.69
CA VAL A 136 5.96 -10.92 -6.46
C VAL A 136 5.62 -10.97 -4.98
N ARG A 137 5.55 -9.83 -4.33
CA ARG A 137 5.36 -9.72 -2.88
C ARG A 137 4.48 -8.53 -2.52
N GLY A 138 3.90 -8.55 -1.33
CA GLY A 138 3.03 -7.47 -0.86
C GLY A 138 1.90 -8.01 -0.01
N MET A 139 0.93 -7.13 0.30
CA MET A 139 -0.29 -7.47 1.03
C MET A 139 -1.47 -6.74 0.42
N GLY A 140 -2.57 -7.47 0.18
CA GLY A 140 -3.78 -6.92 -0.44
C GLY A 140 -3.45 -6.21 -1.76
N MET A 141 -3.85 -4.96 -1.87
CA MET A 141 -3.71 -4.12 -3.05
C MET A 141 -2.41 -3.27 -3.06
N LEU A 142 -1.39 -3.67 -2.32
CA LEU A 142 -0.05 -3.07 -2.35
C LEU A 142 0.97 -4.14 -2.71
N ILE A 143 1.36 -4.19 -3.98
CA ILE A 143 2.15 -5.28 -4.54
C ILE A 143 3.42 -4.73 -5.18
N GLY A 144 4.54 -5.42 -4.95
CA GLY A 144 5.82 -5.17 -5.59
C GLY A 144 6.27 -6.37 -6.40
N CYS A 145 6.52 -6.16 -7.68
CA CYS A 145 7.08 -7.14 -8.59
C CYS A 145 8.58 -6.86 -8.74
N VAL A 146 9.41 -7.77 -8.26
CA VAL A 146 10.87 -7.67 -8.36
C VAL A 146 11.28 -8.18 -9.73
N LEU A 147 11.95 -7.35 -10.52
CA LEU A 147 12.46 -7.76 -11.84
C LEU A 147 13.40 -8.94 -11.75
N ALA A 148 13.42 -9.77 -12.77
CA ALA A 148 14.41 -10.82 -12.95
C ALA A 148 15.83 -10.21 -13.04
N ASP A 149 16.86 -11.00 -12.74
CA ASP A 149 18.24 -10.50 -12.60
C ASP A 149 18.77 -9.88 -13.91
N GLU A 150 18.37 -10.40 -15.05
CA GLU A 150 18.69 -9.87 -16.38
C GLU A 150 18.10 -8.46 -16.64
N TYR A 151 17.06 -8.09 -15.90
CA TYR A 151 16.41 -6.77 -15.97
C TYR A 151 16.70 -5.89 -14.75
N ALA A 152 17.68 -6.25 -13.93
CA ALA A 152 18.03 -5.49 -12.74
C ALA A 152 18.29 -4.01 -13.07
N GLY A 153 17.73 -3.11 -12.26
CA GLY A 153 17.87 -1.66 -12.43
C GLY A 153 16.93 -1.02 -13.45
N ARG A 154 16.14 -1.79 -14.19
CA ARG A 154 15.34 -1.31 -15.35
C ARG A 154 13.84 -1.13 -15.06
N ALA A 155 13.42 -1.07 -13.79
CA ALA A 155 11.99 -0.90 -13.45
C ALA A 155 11.37 0.37 -14.04
N GLY A 156 12.14 1.44 -14.16
CA GLY A 156 11.71 2.69 -14.81
C GLY A 156 11.37 2.53 -16.28
N GLU A 157 12.08 1.67 -16.99
CA GLU A 157 11.83 1.39 -18.43
C GLU A 157 10.52 0.61 -18.60
N LEU A 158 10.29 -0.42 -17.77
CA LEU A 158 9.03 -1.16 -17.78
C LEU A 158 7.84 -0.26 -17.42
N MET A 159 8.03 0.66 -16.45
CA MET A 159 7.01 1.67 -16.13
C MET A 159 6.66 2.53 -17.34
N GLN A 160 7.66 3.00 -18.09
CA GLN A 160 7.44 3.80 -19.30
C GLN A 160 6.78 2.98 -20.43
N ALA A 161 7.12 1.70 -20.56
CA ALA A 161 6.46 0.80 -21.50
C ALA A 161 4.99 0.59 -21.10
N ALA A 162 4.69 0.36 -19.84
CA ALA A 162 3.32 0.23 -19.33
C ALA A 162 2.47 1.48 -19.61
N LEU A 163 3.06 2.67 -19.42
CA LEU A 163 2.36 3.93 -19.70
C LEU A 163 1.97 4.04 -21.19
N LYS A 164 2.83 3.61 -22.12
CA LYS A 164 2.51 3.55 -23.56
C LYS A 164 1.39 2.59 -23.91
N HIS A 165 1.16 1.59 -23.06
CA HIS A 165 0.04 0.64 -23.19
C HIS A 165 -1.18 1.06 -22.36
N GLY A 166 -1.25 2.31 -21.90
CA GLY A 166 -2.37 2.87 -21.16
C GLY A 166 -2.47 2.34 -19.73
N LEU A 167 -1.36 1.85 -19.15
CA LEU A 167 -1.32 1.39 -17.77
C LEU A 167 -0.33 2.22 -16.95
N MET A 168 -0.84 2.89 -15.93
CA MET A 168 -0.03 3.62 -14.97
C MET A 168 0.39 2.70 -13.82
N ILE A 169 1.68 2.41 -13.74
CA ILE A 169 2.32 1.72 -12.62
C ILE A 169 3.41 2.62 -12.03
N LEU A 170 3.94 2.26 -10.88
CA LEU A 170 4.97 3.03 -10.20
C LEU A 170 6.22 2.17 -10.01
N VAL A 171 7.32 2.79 -9.62
CA VAL A 171 8.53 2.10 -9.19
C VAL A 171 8.73 2.25 -7.67
N ALA A 172 9.36 1.26 -7.05
CA ALA A 172 9.73 1.27 -5.64
C ALA A 172 11.22 0.90 -5.50
N GLY A 173 12.06 1.77 -6.04
CA GLY A 173 13.48 1.53 -6.28
C GLY A 173 13.71 0.99 -7.71
N PRO A 174 14.99 0.84 -8.12
CA PRO A 174 15.34 0.54 -9.49
C PRO A 174 14.93 -0.86 -9.97
N GLU A 175 14.69 -1.79 -9.04
CA GLU A 175 14.43 -3.20 -9.33
C GLU A 175 12.97 -3.63 -9.11
N VAL A 176 12.11 -2.72 -8.61
CA VAL A 176 10.75 -3.10 -8.20
C VAL A 176 9.72 -2.23 -8.89
N VAL A 177 8.85 -2.87 -9.66
CA VAL A 177 7.61 -2.27 -10.13
C VAL A 177 6.55 -2.42 -9.04
N ARG A 178 5.84 -1.33 -8.73
CA ARG A 178 4.82 -1.29 -7.68
C ARG A 178 3.44 -1.07 -8.28
N LEU A 179 2.51 -1.94 -7.88
CA LEU A 179 1.09 -1.79 -8.18
C LEU A 179 0.33 -1.46 -6.89
N ALA A 180 -0.50 -0.42 -6.97
CA ALA A 180 -1.35 0.03 -5.85
C ALA A 180 -2.69 0.53 -6.40
N PRO A 181 -3.50 -0.34 -7.04
CA PRO A 181 -4.79 0.06 -7.62
C PRO A 181 -5.81 0.42 -6.54
N GLY A 182 -6.97 0.93 -6.93
CA GLY A 182 -8.08 1.22 -6.01
C GLY A 182 -8.58 -0.05 -5.30
N VAL A 183 -9.00 0.10 -4.03
CA VAL A 183 -9.47 -1.04 -3.22
C VAL A 183 -10.79 -1.65 -3.72
N LEU A 184 -11.54 -0.92 -4.54
CA LEU A 184 -12.78 -1.35 -5.18
C LEU A 184 -12.57 -1.82 -6.64
N LEU A 185 -11.36 -2.27 -6.99
CA LEU A 185 -11.04 -2.78 -8.33
C LEU A 185 -11.98 -3.92 -8.72
N SER A 186 -12.61 -3.82 -9.90
CA SER A 186 -13.46 -4.89 -10.44
C SER A 186 -12.62 -6.04 -11.03
N ASP A 187 -13.23 -7.19 -11.26
CA ASP A 187 -12.55 -8.30 -11.96
C ASP A 187 -12.22 -7.95 -13.43
N GLU A 188 -13.09 -7.21 -14.10
CA GLU A 188 -12.87 -6.73 -15.47
C GLU A 188 -11.66 -5.79 -15.53
N ASP A 189 -11.65 -4.80 -14.68
CA ASP A 189 -10.52 -3.86 -14.54
C ASP A 189 -9.20 -4.56 -14.19
N LEU A 190 -9.24 -5.57 -13.32
CA LEU A 190 -8.05 -6.34 -12.95
C LEU A 190 -7.50 -7.07 -14.17
N ASN A 191 -8.34 -7.79 -14.91
CA ASN A 191 -7.94 -8.56 -16.09
C ASN A 191 -7.35 -7.64 -17.16
N GLU A 192 -8.02 -6.52 -17.46
CA GLU A 192 -7.52 -5.53 -18.42
C GLU A 192 -6.12 -5.00 -18.04
N ARG A 193 -5.90 -4.74 -16.75
CA ARG A 193 -4.58 -4.24 -16.29
C ARG A 193 -3.48 -5.30 -16.43
N ILE A 194 -3.79 -6.57 -16.17
CA ILE A 194 -2.83 -7.66 -16.37
C ILE A 194 -2.51 -7.85 -17.85
N GLU A 195 -3.51 -7.81 -18.74
CA GLU A 195 -3.31 -7.88 -20.18
C GLU A 195 -2.41 -6.75 -20.69
N ARG A 196 -2.70 -5.51 -20.26
CA ARG A 196 -1.89 -4.32 -20.62
C ARG A 196 -0.46 -4.43 -20.09
N LEU A 197 -0.26 -4.94 -18.88
CA LEU A 197 1.07 -5.15 -18.32
C LEU A 197 1.83 -6.24 -19.09
N GLY A 198 1.16 -7.33 -19.47
CA GLY A 198 1.73 -8.39 -20.30
C GLY A 198 2.18 -7.91 -21.67
N ALA A 199 1.32 -7.10 -22.34
CA ALA A 199 1.66 -6.47 -23.62
C ALA A 199 2.85 -5.50 -23.50
N ALA A 200 2.86 -4.70 -22.43
CA ALA A 200 3.96 -3.77 -22.16
C ALA A 200 5.27 -4.49 -21.89
N ALA A 201 5.25 -5.56 -21.11
CA ALA A 201 6.43 -6.37 -20.81
C ALA A 201 7.00 -7.02 -22.10
N ALA A 202 6.13 -7.61 -22.93
CA ALA A 202 6.53 -8.20 -24.21
C ALA A 202 7.19 -7.17 -25.13
N ALA A 203 6.57 -6.01 -25.31
CA ALA A 203 7.10 -4.94 -26.15
C ALA A 203 8.41 -4.33 -25.60
N TRP A 204 8.57 -4.32 -24.29
CA TRP A 204 9.78 -3.84 -23.64
C TRP A 204 10.93 -4.83 -23.78
N GLN A 205 10.70 -6.13 -23.61
CA GLN A 205 11.68 -7.19 -23.76
C GLN A 205 12.27 -7.22 -25.19
N GLN A 206 11.43 -7.09 -26.22
CA GLN A 206 11.87 -7.03 -27.63
C GLN A 206 12.79 -5.84 -27.97
N ARG A 207 12.85 -4.81 -27.14
CA ARG A 207 13.74 -3.64 -27.33
C ARG A 207 15.03 -3.76 -26.53
N ALA A 208 15.11 -4.76 -25.67
CA ALA A 208 16.26 -4.99 -24.82
C ALA A 208 17.32 -5.90 -25.48
N ASP A 209 16.89 -6.62 -26.54
CA ASP A 209 17.72 -7.39 -27.46
C ASP A 209 18.22 -6.48 -28.61
#